data_4fafd42d3fd8680761f0cc0a1009edca
#
_entry.id   4fafd42d3fd8680761f0cc0a1009edca
#
_cell.length_a   1.000
_cell.length_b   1.000
_cell.length_c   1.000
_cell.angle_alpha   90.00
_cell.angle_beta   90.00
_cell.angle_gamma   90.00
#
_symmetry.space_group_name_H-M   'P 1'
#
loop_
_entity.id
_entity.type
_entity.pdbx_description
1 polymer ?
#
loop_
_entity_poly.entity_id
_entity_poly.type
_entity_poly.pdbx_seq_one_letter_code
_entity_poly.pdbx_strand_id
1 'polypeptide(L)'
;MAKKITFLTKIIGIFFCAITISYAIDLKIIPLKKPELSKEIVQDKLSNNIIKPKKKPPYEKIKKKVTDEKKEQLLPKSKPTIVKKESDKIDGIIVPKSKPLVAKKEINKTKEESKYFRQRDFQLAKLAIRHMEKSRWTKAVSAAKKAKDKSIFNFIQWKHLLTRGNKASYYDYKLFIDNNPNYPRINRIKYLSEHKLSTERISPKKIINWFNNSDPFSGYGKMILGESLIAVGNSSEGIKLIKEGWISAELSRSDLKYFRKKYKKYLKTEDYIKRADYLAWENKYWDLKRMLRYLPKDYQLLYTARQRLMSKSYGVDSAISKVPSKLQNDAGLYYDRLKWRRKRGRLDSSVEILLKIKNTKNYLVRPDKWWKERAIISRSLLYKKRYELAYKISSNHALTDGPEFAEAEWMSGWIALSFLNDPILATKHFRNFYNNVGYPISLSRGAYWLGRSYEKMNNKKESLKWYEEATKYLTTYYGQLAHLKIKPNEKFELSEQIKVDGKLKKKFYEKDLVKI
;
A
#
# COMPACT_ATOMS: atom_id res chain seq x y z
N MET A 1 18.97 -19.75 26.28
CA MET A 1 17.95 -18.70 26.04
C MET A 1 18.14 -17.92 24.76
N ALA A 2 19.34 -17.67 24.26
CA ALA A 2 19.60 -16.88 23.02
C ALA A 2 19.02 -17.47 21.70
N LYS A 3 18.93 -18.82 21.59
CA LYS A 3 18.38 -19.46 20.35
C LYS A 3 16.87 -19.37 20.18
N LYS A 4 16.08 -19.09 21.23
CA LYS A 4 14.61 -18.90 21.12
C LYS A 4 14.21 -17.49 20.71
N ILE A 5 15.05 -16.49 20.99
CA ILE A 5 14.79 -15.09 20.61
C ILE A 5 14.99 -14.88 19.10
N THR A 6 15.98 -15.57 18.50
CA THR A 6 16.26 -15.49 17.05
C THR A 6 15.17 -16.14 16.18
N PHE A 7 14.42 -17.09 16.73
CA PHE A 7 13.31 -17.74 16.00
C PHE A 7 12.05 -16.87 16.00
N LEU A 8 11.77 -16.15 17.08
CA LEU A 8 10.60 -15.27 17.18
C LEU A 8 10.72 -14.03 16.29
N THR A 9 11.92 -13.44 16.18
CA THR A 9 12.19 -12.31 15.27
C THR A 9 12.08 -12.69 13.80
N LYS A 10 12.40 -13.95 13.44
CA LYS A 10 12.23 -14.45 12.06
C LYS A 10 10.75 -14.63 11.68
N ILE A 11 9.87 -15.01 12.61
CA ILE A 11 8.42 -15.19 12.36
C ILE A 11 7.72 -13.83 12.18
N ILE A 12 8.13 -12.79 12.91
CA ILE A 12 7.57 -11.44 12.79
C ILE A 12 7.94 -10.79 11.44
N GLY A 13 9.14 -11.06 10.91
CA GLY A 13 9.56 -10.63 9.57
C GLY A 13 8.71 -11.21 8.42
N ILE A 14 8.20 -12.43 8.58
CA ILE A 14 7.39 -13.12 7.57
C ILE A 14 6.03 -12.45 7.38
N PHE A 15 5.42 -11.89 8.42
CA PHE A 15 4.10 -11.26 8.33
C PHE A 15 4.13 -9.84 7.73
N PHE A 16 5.24 -9.12 7.86
CA PHE A 16 5.37 -7.76 7.29
C PHE A 16 5.62 -7.77 5.78
N CYS A 17 6.31 -8.79 5.25
CA CYS A 17 6.59 -8.91 3.81
C CYS A 17 5.34 -9.26 2.98
N ALA A 18 4.38 -10.01 3.54
CA ALA A 18 3.14 -10.36 2.84
C ALA A 18 2.19 -9.16 2.65
N ILE A 19 2.31 -8.12 3.48
CA ILE A 19 1.46 -6.92 3.39
C ILE A 19 1.99 -5.91 2.38
N THR A 20 3.30 -5.88 2.12
CA THR A 20 3.91 -4.96 1.14
C THR A 20 3.80 -5.47 -0.30
N ILE A 21 3.60 -6.74 -0.54
CA ILE A 21 3.45 -7.33 -1.90
C ILE A 21 2.12 -6.91 -2.54
N SER A 22 1.06 -6.63 -1.78
CA SER A 22 -0.23 -6.16 -2.33
C SER A 22 -0.23 -4.73 -2.88
N TYR A 23 0.81 -3.93 -2.67
CA TYR A 23 0.92 -2.56 -3.21
C TYR A 23 1.98 -2.40 -4.29
N ALA A 24 2.66 -3.48 -4.68
CA ALA A 24 3.74 -3.45 -5.67
C ALA A 24 3.30 -3.88 -7.09
N ILE A 25 2.00 -4.12 -7.32
CA ILE A 25 1.49 -4.65 -8.61
C ILE A 25 1.25 -3.54 -9.66
N ASP A 26 1.62 -2.29 -9.40
CA ASP A 26 1.61 -1.24 -10.43
C ASP A 26 3.01 -0.95 -11.02
N LEU A 27 3.90 -1.93 -11.05
CA LEU A 27 5.08 -1.89 -11.89
C LEU A 27 4.65 -2.24 -13.31
N LYS A 28 4.45 -1.23 -14.16
CA LYS A 28 4.39 -1.40 -15.61
C LYS A 28 5.58 -2.24 -16.04
N ILE A 29 5.31 -3.48 -16.43
CA ILE A 29 6.27 -4.36 -17.07
C ILE A 29 6.70 -3.62 -18.34
N ILE A 30 7.95 -3.18 -18.41
CA ILE A 30 8.53 -2.63 -19.64
C ILE A 30 8.68 -3.82 -20.59
N PRO A 31 7.98 -3.83 -21.74
CA PRO A 31 8.11 -4.93 -22.69
C PRO A 31 9.56 -5.05 -23.18
N LEU A 32 10.07 -6.26 -23.26
CA LEU A 32 11.32 -6.56 -23.96
C LEU A 32 11.24 -6.00 -25.37
N LYS A 33 12.33 -5.34 -25.83
CA LYS A 33 12.47 -4.83 -27.19
C LYS A 33 12.13 -5.95 -28.19
N LYS A 34 11.16 -5.71 -29.07
CA LYS A 34 10.85 -6.64 -30.15
C LYS A 34 12.08 -6.88 -30.99
N PRO A 35 12.36 -8.11 -31.46
CA PRO A 35 13.45 -8.35 -32.41
C PRO A 35 13.23 -7.51 -33.66
N GLU A 36 14.31 -6.89 -34.16
CA GLU A 36 14.29 -6.13 -35.41
C GLU A 36 14.04 -7.10 -36.56
N LEU A 37 12.89 -6.98 -37.19
CA LEU A 37 12.65 -7.57 -38.52
C LEU A 37 13.36 -6.68 -39.54
N SER A 38 14.19 -7.34 -40.40
CA SER A 38 14.88 -6.73 -41.52
C SER A 38 13.93 -5.87 -42.37
N LYS A 39 14.34 -4.63 -42.63
CA LYS A 39 13.65 -3.71 -43.54
C LYS A 39 13.85 -4.18 -44.95
N GLU A 40 12.84 -4.73 -45.58
CA GLU A 40 12.68 -4.64 -47.03
C GLU A 40 11.96 -3.34 -47.35
N ILE A 41 12.58 -2.60 -48.26
CA ILE A 41 12.15 -1.29 -48.73
C ILE A 41 10.98 -1.51 -49.70
N VAL A 42 9.79 -1.05 -49.33
CA VAL A 42 8.74 -0.76 -50.30
C VAL A 42 8.48 0.73 -50.21
N GLN A 43 8.96 1.45 -51.23
CA GLN A 43 8.53 2.81 -51.50
C GLN A 43 7.11 2.76 -52.06
N ASP A 44 6.15 3.39 -51.37
CA ASP A 44 4.95 3.82 -52.01
C ASP A 44 4.52 5.20 -51.50
N LYS A 45 4.20 6.04 -52.46
CA LYS A 45 3.80 7.43 -52.34
C LYS A 45 2.47 7.51 -51.57
N LEU A 46 2.39 8.32 -50.52
CA LEU A 46 1.11 8.79 -50.01
C LEU A 46 1.18 10.26 -49.60
N SER A 47 0.27 10.97 -50.18
CA SER A 47 0.00 12.41 -50.13
C SER A 47 -0.27 12.95 -48.71
N ASN A 48 0.15 14.20 -48.53
CA ASN A 48 -0.13 15.06 -47.41
C ASN A 48 -1.63 15.24 -47.17
N ASN A 49 -2.10 14.82 -45.97
CA ASN A 49 -3.29 15.42 -45.34
C ASN A 49 -3.10 15.39 -43.82
N ILE A 50 -2.52 16.48 -43.31
CA ILE A 50 -2.41 16.71 -41.87
C ILE A 50 -3.74 17.36 -41.43
N ILE A 51 -4.56 16.59 -40.71
CA ILE A 51 -5.76 17.10 -40.03
C ILE A 51 -5.31 17.82 -38.75
N LYS A 52 -5.35 19.16 -38.77
CA LYS A 52 -5.13 20.00 -37.58
C LYS A 52 -6.42 20.05 -36.73
N PRO A 53 -6.36 19.88 -35.40
CA PRO A 53 -7.54 20.02 -34.54
C PRO A 53 -8.06 21.47 -34.54
N LYS A 54 -9.37 21.66 -34.73
CA LYS A 54 -10.04 22.99 -34.65
C LYS A 54 -10.02 23.47 -33.18
N LYS A 55 -9.68 24.75 -32.98
CA LYS A 55 -9.75 25.44 -31.68
C LYS A 55 -11.20 25.49 -31.19
N LYS A 56 -11.42 25.20 -29.89
CA LYS A 56 -12.72 25.42 -29.23
C LYS A 56 -13.04 26.91 -29.16
N PRO A 57 -14.31 27.33 -29.37
CA PRO A 57 -14.73 28.71 -29.20
C PRO A 57 -14.67 29.15 -27.73
N PRO A 58 -14.50 30.45 -27.46
CA PRO A 58 -14.41 30.97 -26.09
C PRO A 58 -15.76 30.91 -25.38
N TYR A 59 -15.74 30.62 -24.11
CA TYR A 59 -16.91 30.54 -23.24
C TYR A 59 -17.29 31.95 -22.78
N GLU A 60 -18.42 32.48 -23.27
CA GLU A 60 -19.02 33.73 -22.75
C GLU A 60 -19.79 33.44 -21.44
N LYS A 61 -19.47 34.23 -20.41
CA LYS A 61 -20.17 34.22 -19.13
C LYS A 61 -21.48 34.97 -19.23
N ILE A 62 -22.61 34.27 -19.28
CA ILE A 62 -23.93 34.86 -19.14
C ILE A 62 -24.21 35.09 -17.65
N LYS A 63 -24.27 36.36 -17.25
CA LYS A 63 -24.81 36.77 -15.92
C LYS A 63 -26.33 36.61 -15.95
N LYS A 64 -26.89 35.67 -15.20
CA LYS A 64 -28.33 35.61 -14.93
C LYS A 64 -28.67 36.47 -13.71
N LYS A 65 -29.53 37.47 -13.92
CA LYS A 65 -30.26 38.18 -12.87
C LYS A 65 -31.28 37.24 -12.27
N VAL A 66 -31.35 37.26 -10.93
CA VAL A 66 -32.37 36.57 -10.15
C VAL A 66 -33.63 37.45 -10.14
N THR A 67 -34.75 36.90 -10.58
CA THR A 67 -36.08 37.39 -10.27
C THR A 67 -36.89 36.18 -9.80
N ASP A 68 -37.48 36.33 -8.61
CA ASP A 68 -38.39 35.37 -8.01
C ASP A 68 -39.64 35.19 -8.85
N GLU A 69 -39.98 33.94 -9.22
CA GLU A 69 -41.35 33.55 -9.53
C GLU A 69 -41.61 32.07 -9.23
N LYS A 70 -42.80 31.83 -8.75
CA LYS A 70 -43.46 30.71 -8.16
C LYS A 70 -43.15 29.32 -8.77
N LYS A 71 -43.00 28.35 -7.87
CA LYS A 71 -43.04 26.91 -8.15
C LYS A 71 -44.39 26.46 -8.68
N GLU A 72 -44.45 25.99 -9.92
CA GLU A 72 -45.44 25.06 -10.43
C GLU A 72 -44.78 23.69 -10.70
N GLN A 73 -45.38 22.67 -10.10
CA GLN A 73 -44.99 21.28 -10.31
C GLN A 73 -45.44 20.81 -11.70
N LEU A 74 -44.48 20.53 -12.59
CA LEU A 74 -44.75 19.89 -13.88
C LEU A 74 -44.75 18.36 -13.71
N LEU A 75 -45.95 17.78 -13.79
CA LEU A 75 -46.15 16.35 -13.94
C LEU A 75 -45.73 15.90 -15.37
N PRO A 76 -45.18 14.71 -15.54
CA PRO A 76 -44.78 14.21 -16.85
C PRO A 76 -46.01 13.94 -17.74
N LYS A 77 -46.03 14.51 -18.94
CA LYS A 77 -47.04 14.24 -19.96
C LYS A 77 -46.92 12.80 -20.49
N SER A 78 -48.06 12.12 -20.62
CA SER A 78 -48.18 10.80 -21.22
C SER A 78 -47.73 10.77 -22.69
N LYS A 79 -47.12 9.66 -23.11
CA LYS A 79 -46.70 9.42 -24.51
C LYS A 79 -47.92 9.42 -25.45
N PRO A 80 -47.78 10.00 -26.64
CA PRO A 80 -48.88 9.96 -27.64
C PRO A 80 -49.09 8.53 -28.17
N THR A 81 -50.36 8.16 -28.27
CA THR A 81 -50.83 6.90 -28.88
C THR A 81 -50.68 7.00 -30.42
N ILE A 82 -49.93 6.08 -31.02
CA ILE A 82 -49.77 6.00 -32.46
C ILE A 82 -50.99 5.34 -33.06
N VAL A 83 -51.80 6.08 -33.79
CA VAL A 83 -52.88 5.57 -34.63
C VAL A 83 -52.24 5.04 -35.91
N LYS A 84 -52.45 3.75 -36.22
CA LYS A 84 -52.04 3.15 -37.49
C LYS A 84 -52.92 3.72 -38.63
N LYS A 85 -52.28 4.45 -39.56
CA LYS A 85 -52.84 4.66 -40.90
C LYS A 85 -52.23 3.62 -41.84
N GLU A 86 -53.08 2.89 -42.55
CA GLU A 86 -52.71 2.10 -43.71
C GLU A 86 -52.13 3.03 -44.77
N SER A 87 -51.01 2.68 -45.37
CA SER A 87 -50.44 3.40 -46.50
C SER A 87 -50.12 2.47 -47.64
N ASP A 88 -50.48 2.97 -48.78
CA ASP A 88 -50.37 2.41 -50.09
C ASP A 88 -48.95 1.95 -50.48
N LYS A 89 -48.90 0.98 -51.38
CA LYS A 89 -47.71 0.44 -52.01
C LYS A 89 -46.97 1.48 -52.83
N ILE A 90 -45.71 1.62 -52.59
CA ILE A 90 -44.73 2.25 -53.52
C ILE A 90 -43.66 1.17 -53.78
N ASP A 91 -43.56 0.77 -55.02
CA ASP A 91 -42.58 -0.20 -55.52
C ASP A 91 -41.16 0.36 -55.45
N GLY A 92 -40.24 -0.42 -54.93
CA GLY A 92 -38.81 -0.23 -55.16
C GLY A 92 -37.91 0.01 -53.92
N ILE A 93 -38.41 0.03 -52.70
CA ILE A 93 -37.55 0.20 -51.51
C ILE A 93 -37.48 -1.12 -50.75
N ILE A 94 -36.27 -1.71 -50.66
CA ILE A 94 -36.00 -2.89 -49.82
C ILE A 94 -36.06 -2.43 -48.35
N VAL A 95 -37.22 -2.67 -47.71
CA VAL A 95 -37.35 -2.40 -46.27
C VAL A 95 -36.73 -3.60 -45.53
N PRO A 96 -35.80 -3.40 -44.60
CA PRO A 96 -35.26 -4.49 -43.80
C PRO A 96 -36.39 -5.20 -43.03
N LYS A 97 -36.51 -6.49 -43.20
CA LYS A 97 -37.45 -7.32 -42.40
C LYS A 97 -37.16 -7.09 -40.92
N SER A 98 -38.20 -6.85 -40.13
CA SER A 98 -38.09 -6.76 -38.66
C SER A 98 -37.38 -8.01 -38.12
N LYS A 99 -36.38 -7.82 -37.30
CA LYS A 99 -35.70 -8.94 -36.62
C LYS A 99 -36.74 -9.85 -35.98
N PRO A 100 -36.64 -11.17 -36.16
CA PRO A 100 -37.55 -12.10 -35.49
C PRO A 100 -37.46 -11.81 -33.98
N LEU A 101 -38.61 -11.72 -33.32
CA LEU A 101 -38.72 -11.69 -31.87
C LEU A 101 -38.00 -12.93 -31.35
N VAL A 102 -36.77 -12.77 -30.86
CA VAL A 102 -36.10 -13.81 -30.12
C VAL A 102 -36.98 -14.05 -28.91
N ALA A 103 -37.73 -15.15 -28.93
CA ALA A 103 -38.44 -15.61 -27.74
C ALA A 103 -37.44 -15.58 -26.61
N LYS A 104 -37.72 -14.81 -25.55
CA LYS A 104 -36.92 -14.84 -24.34
C LYS A 104 -36.89 -16.31 -23.91
N LYS A 105 -35.76 -16.98 -24.19
CA LYS A 105 -35.49 -18.30 -23.66
C LYS A 105 -35.71 -18.14 -22.15
N GLU A 106 -36.75 -18.74 -21.63
CA GLU A 106 -36.91 -18.84 -20.19
C GLU A 106 -35.64 -19.53 -19.70
N ILE A 107 -34.75 -18.72 -19.15
CA ILE A 107 -33.59 -19.26 -18.44
C ILE A 107 -34.23 -19.96 -17.25
N ASN A 108 -34.43 -21.27 -17.37
CA ASN A 108 -34.67 -22.11 -16.21
C ASN A 108 -33.60 -21.74 -15.21
N LYS A 109 -33.95 -20.95 -14.18
CA LYS A 109 -33.07 -20.61 -13.08
C LYS A 109 -32.76 -21.93 -12.39
N THR A 110 -31.71 -22.60 -12.85
CA THR A 110 -31.15 -23.74 -12.15
C THR A 110 -30.98 -23.26 -10.70
N LYS A 111 -31.61 -23.97 -9.81
CA LYS A 111 -31.59 -23.64 -8.37
C LYS A 111 -30.14 -23.64 -7.95
N GLU A 112 -29.57 -22.43 -7.75
CA GLU A 112 -28.19 -22.33 -7.34
C GLU A 112 -28.03 -23.02 -5.99
N GLU A 113 -27.14 -24.00 -5.93
CA GLU A 113 -26.86 -24.80 -4.76
C GLU A 113 -25.41 -24.55 -4.30
N SER A 114 -25.20 -24.67 -3.01
CA SER A 114 -23.86 -24.56 -2.44
C SER A 114 -23.31 -25.95 -2.11
N LYS A 115 -22.04 -26.17 -2.41
CA LYS A 115 -21.33 -27.38 -2.00
C LYS A 115 -21.15 -27.48 -0.48
N TYR A 116 -21.17 -26.36 0.23
CA TYR A 116 -20.80 -26.26 1.65
C TYR A 116 -21.97 -25.93 2.58
N PHE A 117 -23.00 -25.28 2.05
CA PHE A 117 -24.13 -24.82 2.86
C PHE A 117 -25.42 -25.48 2.48
N ARG A 118 -26.27 -25.78 3.47
CA ARG A 118 -27.68 -26.13 3.22
C ARG A 118 -28.36 -24.95 2.52
N GLN A 119 -29.36 -25.21 1.72
CA GLN A 119 -30.02 -24.21 0.88
C GLN A 119 -30.48 -22.96 1.63
N ARG A 120 -31.03 -23.12 2.84
CA ARG A 120 -31.44 -21.99 3.71
C ARG A 120 -30.25 -21.10 4.09
N ASP A 121 -29.15 -21.70 4.55
CA ASP A 121 -27.93 -20.96 4.96
C ASP A 121 -27.26 -20.32 3.74
N PHE A 122 -27.28 -20.96 2.59
CA PHE A 122 -26.79 -20.40 1.34
C PHE A 122 -27.57 -19.14 0.94
N GLN A 123 -28.92 -19.16 1.01
CA GLN A 123 -29.72 -17.97 0.74
C GLN A 123 -29.46 -16.84 1.74
N LEU A 124 -29.26 -17.17 3.02
CA LEU A 124 -28.89 -16.20 4.06
C LEU A 124 -27.48 -15.62 3.84
N ALA A 125 -26.52 -16.44 3.39
CA ALA A 125 -25.18 -15.98 3.01
C ALA A 125 -25.24 -15.00 1.82
N LYS A 126 -25.97 -15.36 0.75
CA LYS A 126 -26.18 -14.46 -0.41
C LYS A 126 -26.83 -13.14 0.00
N LEU A 127 -27.83 -13.18 0.87
CA LEU A 127 -28.51 -12.00 1.39
C LEU A 127 -27.56 -11.13 2.23
N ALA A 128 -26.80 -11.75 3.13
CA ALA A 128 -25.84 -11.07 3.99
C ALA A 128 -24.73 -10.41 3.17
N ILE A 129 -24.15 -11.11 2.19
CA ILE A 129 -23.12 -10.59 1.27
C ILE A 129 -23.68 -9.43 0.45
N ARG A 130 -24.87 -9.56 -0.12
CA ARG A 130 -25.53 -8.47 -0.88
C ARG A 130 -25.73 -7.20 -0.02
N HIS A 131 -26.08 -7.36 1.26
CA HIS A 131 -26.19 -6.23 2.18
C HIS A 131 -24.81 -5.65 2.53
N MET A 132 -23.79 -6.48 2.70
CA MET A 132 -22.41 -6.08 2.96
C MET A 132 -21.85 -5.24 1.80
N GLU A 133 -22.02 -5.68 0.55
CA GLU A 133 -21.58 -4.96 -0.66
C GLU A 133 -22.21 -3.56 -0.76
N LYS A 134 -23.46 -3.45 -0.33
CA LYS A 134 -24.17 -2.16 -0.24
C LYS A 134 -23.87 -1.40 1.05
N SER A 135 -22.85 -1.80 1.81
CA SER A 135 -22.48 -1.20 3.11
C SER A 135 -23.60 -1.13 4.15
N ARG A 136 -24.64 -1.96 4.02
CA ARG A 136 -25.79 -2.05 4.93
C ARG A 136 -25.48 -3.02 6.08
N TRP A 137 -24.48 -2.69 6.89
CA TRP A 137 -23.89 -3.59 7.88
C TRP A 137 -24.87 -4.18 8.88
N THR A 138 -25.78 -3.39 9.44
CA THR A 138 -26.81 -3.89 10.38
C THR A 138 -27.65 -5.02 9.74
N LYS A 139 -28.10 -4.82 8.49
CA LYS A 139 -28.87 -5.83 7.77
C LYS A 139 -28.01 -7.05 7.41
N ALA A 140 -26.75 -6.84 7.03
CA ALA A 140 -25.82 -7.92 6.73
C ALA A 140 -25.57 -8.82 7.94
N VAL A 141 -25.26 -8.23 9.10
CA VAL A 141 -25.03 -8.94 10.37
C VAL A 141 -26.31 -9.65 10.83
N SER A 142 -27.46 -8.99 10.74
CA SER A 142 -28.76 -9.61 11.10
C SER A 142 -29.10 -10.82 10.23
N ALA A 143 -28.86 -10.74 8.90
CA ALA A 143 -29.08 -11.88 8.01
C ALA A 143 -28.13 -13.04 8.32
N ALA A 144 -26.84 -12.73 8.54
CA ALA A 144 -25.82 -13.73 8.86
C ALA A 144 -26.07 -14.45 10.21
N LYS A 145 -26.60 -13.74 11.21
CA LYS A 145 -26.96 -14.34 12.52
C LYS A 145 -28.09 -15.37 12.45
N LYS A 146 -28.93 -15.34 11.40
CA LYS A 146 -30.03 -16.31 11.20
C LYS A 146 -29.55 -17.63 10.62
N ALA A 147 -28.34 -17.69 10.09
CA ALA A 147 -27.77 -18.92 9.57
C ALA A 147 -27.34 -19.83 10.71
N LYS A 148 -27.51 -21.15 10.51
CA LYS A 148 -27.02 -22.17 11.47
C LYS A 148 -25.50 -22.28 11.43
N ASP A 149 -24.90 -22.19 10.23
CA ASP A 149 -23.45 -22.21 10.08
C ASP A 149 -22.85 -20.86 10.49
N LYS A 150 -22.05 -20.90 11.58
CA LYS A 150 -21.41 -19.71 12.16
C LYS A 150 -20.37 -19.08 11.25
N SER A 151 -19.85 -19.81 10.25
CA SER A 151 -18.85 -19.27 9.31
C SER A 151 -19.37 -18.05 8.55
N ILE A 152 -20.66 -18.05 8.20
CA ILE A 152 -21.32 -16.91 7.53
C ILE A 152 -21.29 -15.67 8.42
N PHE A 153 -21.64 -15.83 9.71
CA PHE A 153 -21.62 -14.74 10.67
C PHE A 153 -20.19 -14.24 10.92
N ASN A 154 -19.23 -15.14 11.12
CA ASN A 154 -17.83 -14.81 11.35
C ASN A 154 -17.25 -14.02 10.18
N PHE A 155 -17.54 -14.43 8.93
CA PHE A 155 -17.09 -13.73 7.73
C PHE A 155 -17.66 -12.29 7.65
N ILE A 156 -18.96 -12.13 7.82
CA ILE A 156 -19.62 -10.82 7.77
C ILE A 156 -19.13 -9.91 8.90
N GLN A 157 -18.99 -10.46 10.10
CA GLN A 157 -18.45 -9.72 11.26
C GLN A 157 -17.00 -9.31 11.03
N TRP A 158 -16.17 -10.21 10.51
CA TRP A 158 -14.79 -9.90 10.12
C TRP A 158 -14.69 -8.72 9.15
N LYS A 159 -15.49 -8.75 8.08
CA LYS A 159 -15.54 -7.66 7.10
C LYS A 159 -16.04 -6.35 7.73
N HIS A 160 -17.07 -6.43 8.57
CA HIS A 160 -17.60 -5.27 9.29
C HIS A 160 -16.54 -4.63 10.20
N LEU A 161 -15.85 -5.42 11.01
CA LEU A 161 -14.83 -4.94 11.93
C LEU A 161 -13.63 -4.33 11.22
N LEU A 162 -13.28 -4.82 10.02
CA LEU A 162 -12.22 -4.23 9.18
C LEU A 162 -12.62 -2.91 8.52
N THR A 163 -13.91 -2.59 8.45
CA THR A 163 -14.39 -1.37 7.81
C THR A 163 -14.09 -0.16 8.70
N ARG A 164 -13.41 0.84 8.13
CA ARG A 164 -13.08 2.08 8.86
C ARG A 164 -14.35 2.85 9.21
N GLY A 165 -14.43 3.36 10.44
CA GLY A 165 -15.57 4.15 10.90
C GLY A 165 -16.83 3.34 11.21
N ASN A 166 -16.74 2.02 11.32
CA ASN A 166 -17.86 1.17 11.73
C ASN A 166 -18.38 1.55 13.14
N LYS A 167 -19.65 1.18 13.42
CA LYS A 167 -20.31 1.44 14.69
C LYS A 167 -20.12 0.35 15.75
N ALA A 168 -19.28 -0.68 15.46
CA ALA A 168 -19.03 -1.75 16.41
C ALA A 168 -18.38 -1.22 17.70
N SER A 169 -18.79 -1.77 18.83
CA SER A 169 -18.23 -1.48 20.15
C SER A 169 -16.90 -2.21 20.36
N TYR A 170 -16.16 -1.83 21.41
CA TYR A 170 -15.00 -2.59 21.86
C TYR A 170 -15.33 -4.07 22.13
N TYR A 171 -16.49 -4.33 22.76
CA TYR A 171 -16.92 -5.69 23.09
C TYR A 171 -17.18 -6.56 21.84
N ASP A 172 -17.68 -5.97 20.76
CA ASP A 172 -17.84 -6.69 19.48
C ASP A 172 -16.48 -7.11 18.91
N TYR A 173 -15.48 -6.24 19.02
CA TYR A 173 -14.10 -6.55 18.62
C TYR A 173 -13.49 -7.64 19.51
N LYS A 174 -13.62 -7.50 20.84
CA LYS A 174 -13.09 -8.46 21.81
C LYS A 174 -13.67 -9.84 21.57
N LEU A 175 -14.99 -9.97 21.49
CA LEU A 175 -15.68 -11.23 21.26
C LEU A 175 -15.20 -11.91 19.96
N PHE A 176 -15.03 -11.12 18.89
CA PHE A 176 -14.54 -11.66 17.62
C PHE A 176 -13.10 -12.15 17.73
N ILE A 177 -12.22 -11.41 18.37
CA ILE A 177 -10.80 -11.75 18.54
C ILE A 177 -10.64 -13.01 19.37
N ASP A 178 -11.37 -13.10 20.48
CA ASP A 178 -11.31 -14.25 21.41
C ASP A 178 -11.77 -15.54 20.72
N ASN A 179 -12.86 -15.47 19.94
CA ASN A 179 -13.42 -16.63 19.23
C ASN A 179 -12.69 -16.96 17.93
N ASN A 180 -11.92 -16.05 17.34
CA ASN A 180 -11.32 -16.20 16.02
C ASN A 180 -9.83 -15.74 16.00
N PRO A 181 -8.96 -16.24 16.88
CA PRO A 181 -7.58 -15.73 17.04
C PRO A 181 -6.73 -15.89 15.77
N ASN A 182 -7.04 -16.87 14.93
CA ASN A 182 -6.30 -17.19 13.70
C ASN A 182 -6.95 -16.62 12.42
N TYR A 183 -7.94 -15.73 12.56
CA TYR A 183 -8.58 -15.13 11.40
C TYR A 183 -7.62 -14.16 10.66
N PRO A 184 -7.68 -14.08 9.33
CA PRO A 184 -6.78 -13.18 8.59
C PRO A 184 -6.89 -11.74 9.05
N ARG A 185 -5.75 -11.04 9.09
CA ARG A 185 -5.64 -9.65 9.51
C ARG A 185 -6.10 -9.39 10.96
N ILE A 186 -5.99 -10.37 11.83
CA ILE A 186 -6.40 -10.22 13.25
C ILE A 186 -5.66 -9.06 13.94
N ASN A 187 -4.39 -8.84 13.62
CA ASN A 187 -3.63 -7.70 14.15
C ASN A 187 -4.21 -6.34 13.70
N ARG A 188 -4.78 -6.27 12.49
CA ARG A 188 -5.50 -5.07 12.05
C ARG A 188 -6.80 -4.88 12.82
N ILE A 189 -7.50 -5.95 13.15
CA ILE A 189 -8.71 -5.89 14.00
C ILE A 189 -8.33 -5.44 15.42
N LYS A 190 -7.25 -5.98 16.00
CA LYS A 190 -6.71 -5.51 17.30
C LYS A 190 -6.37 -4.02 17.25
N TYR A 191 -5.65 -3.56 16.21
CA TYR A 191 -5.39 -2.12 16.01
C TYR A 191 -6.67 -1.27 15.98
N LEU A 192 -7.71 -1.72 15.28
CA LEU A 192 -8.97 -1.00 15.18
C LEU A 192 -9.78 -1.03 16.49
N SER A 193 -9.69 -2.13 17.26
CA SER A 193 -10.33 -2.24 18.58
C SER A 193 -9.77 -1.25 19.58
N GLU A 194 -8.48 -0.96 19.53
CA GLU A 194 -7.85 0.01 20.41
C GLU A 194 -8.48 1.40 20.29
N HIS A 195 -8.93 1.81 19.09
CA HIS A 195 -9.63 3.07 18.87
C HIS A 195 -11.08 3.09 19.41
N LYS A 196 -11.54 1.98 19.98
CA LYS A 196 -12.85 1.87 20.67
C LYS A 196 -12.70 1.87 22.20
N LEU A 197 -11.47 1.81 22.70
CA LEU A 197 -11.18 1.88 24.13
C LEU A 197 -11.45 3.30 24.67
N SER A 198 -11.96 3.37 25.90
CA SER A 198 -12.14 4.61 26.65
C SER A 198 -12.15 4.28 28.13
N THR A 199 -11.34 4.98 28.91
CA THR A 199 -11.33 4.88 30.39
C THR A 199 -12.61 5.39 31.05
N GLU A 200 -13.45 6.12 30.32
CA GLU A 200 -14.78 6.57 30.78
C GLU A 200 -15.84 5.45 30.71
N ARG A 201 -15.62 4.46 29.83
CA ARG A 201 -16.61 3.39 29.56
C ARG A 201 -16.13 2.00 29.98
N ILE A 202 -14.84 1.81 30.12
CA ILE A 202 -14.20 0.54 30.43
C ILE A 202 -13.25 0.76 31.61
N SER A 203 -13.37 -0.06 32.66
CA SER A 203 -12.52 0.11 33.84
C SER A 203 -11.03 -0.08 33.49
N PRO A 204 -10.13 0.69 34.14
CA PRO A 204 -8.68 0.60 33.91
C PRO A 204 -8.13 -0.82 34.01
N LYS A 205 -8.54 -1.60 35.01
CA LYS A 205 -8.13 -3.01 35.16
C LYS A 205 -8.51 -3.87 33.96
N LYS A 206 -9.70 -3.68 33.36
CA LYS A 206 -10.13 -4.42 32.18
C LYS A 206 -9.31 -4.04 30.94
N ILE A 207 -8.92 -2.76 30.80
CA ILE A 207 -8.05 -2.29 29.73
C ILE A 207 -6.65 -2.90 29.86
N ILE A 208 -6.06 -2.86 31.05
CA ILE A 208 -4.73 -3.46 31.31
C ILE A 208 -4.77 -4.96 30.98
N ASN A 209 -5.77 -5.68 31.46
CA ASN A 209 -5.94 -7.11 31.18
C ASN A 209 -6.15 -7.41 29.68
N TRP A 210 -6.77 -6.49 28.94
CA TRP A 210 -6.91 -6.65 27.49
C TRP A 210 -5.55 -6.68 26.78
N PHE A 211 -4.64 -5.81 27.17
CA PHE A 211 -3.31 -5.79 26.57
C PHE A 211 -2.42 -6.95 27.05
N ASN A 212 -2.68 -7.49 28.25
CA ASN A 212 -1.97 -8.65 28.81
C ASN A 212 -0.45 -8.59 28.56
N ASN A 213 0.18 -7.51 28.99
CA ASN A 213 1.60 -7.18 28.77
C ASN A 213 2.06 -7.11 27.31
N SER A 214 1.13 -7.09 26.35
CA SER A 214 1.47 -6.89 24.94
C SER A 214 1.50 -5.41 24.62
N ASP A 215 2.44 -5.01 23.77
CA ASP A 215 2.50 -3.64 23.27
C ASP A 215 1.26 -3.28 22.44
N PRO A 216 0.63 -2.13 22.68
CA PRO A 216 -0.46 -1.63 21.84
C PRO A 216 -0.02 -1.42 20.39
N PHE A 217 -0.87 -1.81 19.45
CA PHE A 217 -0.64 -1.63 18.00
C PHE A 217 -0.73 -0.16 17.54
N SER A 218 -1.39 0.69 18.32
CA SER A 218 -1.64 2.09 17.96
C SER A 218 -1.15 3.06 19.04
N GLY A 219 -0.78 4.27 18.62
CA GLY A 219 -0.51 5.35 19.57
C GLY A 219 -1.74 5.70 20.43
N TYR A 220 -2.95 5.53 19.89
CA TYR A 220 -4.18 5.69 20.67
C TYR A 220 -4.27 4.64 21.79
N GLY A 221 -4.01 3.38 21.47
CA GLY A 221 -3.97 2.30 22.46
C GLY A 221 -2.93 2.54 23.55
N LYS A 222 -1.73 3.02 23.19
CA LYS A 222 -0.68 3.40 24.16
C LYS A 222 -1.17 4.49 25.13
N MET A 223 -1.86 5.53 24.62
CA MET A 223 -2.38 6.59 25.47
C MET A 223 -3.43 6.06 26.46
N ILE A 224 -4.36 5.22 26.00
CA ILE A 224 -5.42 4.68 26.85
C ILE A 224 -4.89 3.67 27.85
N LEU A 225 -3.91 2.84 27.47
CA LEU A 225 -3.21 1.97 28.42
C LEU A 225 -2.46 2.80 29.47
N GLY A 226 -1.75 3.85 29.03
CA GLY A 226 -1.05 4.76 29.94
C GLY A 226 -1.97 5.43 30.95
N GLU A 227 -3.16 5.88 30.52
CA GLU A 227 -4.20 6.38 31.46
C GLU A 227 -4.62 5.32 32.47
N SER A 228 -4.82 4.09 32.00
CA SER A 228 -5.27 2.99 32.84
C SER A 228 -4.22 2.62 33.88
N LEU A 229 -2.92 2.64 33.50
CA LEU A 229 -1.82 2.43 34.44
C LEU A 229 -1.72 3.53 35.50
N ILE A 230 -1.88 4.78 35.12
CA ILE A 230 -1.91 5.90 36.08
C ILE A 230 -3.06 5.72 37.08
N ALA A 231 -4.24 5.31 36.61
CA ALA A 231 -5.40 5.11 37.45
C ALA A 231 -5.26 3.97 38.48
N VAL A 232 -4.34 3.01 38.23
CA VAL A 232 -4.03 1.92 39.18
C VAL A 232 -2.72 2.15 39.97
N GLY A 233 -2.16 3.37 39.91
CA GLY A 233 -0.99 3.78 40.69
C GLY A 233 0.35 3.68 39.95
N ASN A 234 0.44 3.07 38.76
CA ASN A 234 1.67 2.98 37.99
C ASN A 234 1.86 4.25 37.11
N SER A 235 2.13 5.37 37.78
CA SER A 235 2.20 6.68 37.10
C SER A 235 3.41 6.84 36.17
N SER A 236 4.57 6.29 36.52
CA SER A 236 5.80 6.43 35.70
C SER A 236 5.65 5.82 34.33
N GLU A 237 5.27 4.55 34.27
CA GLU A 237 5.07 3.81 33.02
C GLU A 237 3.89 4.41 32.22
N GLY A 238 2.80 4.78 32.93
CA GLY A 238 1.63 5.39 32.31
C GLY A 238 1.96 6.70 31.59
N ILE A 239 2.75 7.59 32.21
CA ILE A 239 3.19 8.86 31.59
C ILE A 239 4.06 8.59 30.37
N LYS A 240 4.98 7.62 30.45
CA LYS A 240 5.83 7.23 29.32
C LYS A 240 4.98 6.78 28.13
N LEU A 241 4.02 5.87 28.34
CA LEU A 241 3.11 5.39 27.28
C LEU A 241 2.23 6.51 26.70
N ILE A 242 1.75 7.44 27.52
CA ILE A 242 0.99 8.60 27.04
C ILE A 242 1.85 9.43 26.10
N LYS A 243 3.10 9.72 26.43
CA LYS A 243 4.02 10.50 25.57
C LYS A 243 4.34 9.79 24.27
N GLU A 244 4.67 8.49 24.31
CA GLU A 244 4.90 7.68 23.13
C GLU A 244 3.66 7.62 22.23
N GLY A 245 2.51 7.37 22.83
CA GLY A 245 1.23 7.32 22.13
C GLY A 245 0.85 8.66 21.51
N TRP A 246 1.06 9.76 22.22
CA TRP A 246 0.82 11.11 21.74
C TRP A 246 1.54 11.40 20.41
N ILE A 247 2.78 10.95 20.26
CA ILE A 247 3.56 11.17 19.04
C ILE A 247 2.85 10.57 17.83
N SER A 248 2.40 9.32 17.91
CA SER A 248 1.94 8.53 16.76
C SER A 248 0.42 8.34 16.65
N ALA A 249 -0.38 8.76 17.66
CA ALA A 249 -1.82 8.55 17.64
C ALA A 249 -2.52 9.23 16.48
N GLU A 250 -3.38 8.48 15.77
CA GLU A 250 -4.33 9.05 14.80
C GLU A 250 -5.50 9.66 15.55
N LEU A 251 -5.55 10.99 15.62
CA LEU A 251 -6.54 11.74 16.37
C LEU A 251 -7.43 12.57 15.45
N SER A 252 -8.74 12.49 15.66
CA SER A 252 -9.66 13.43 15.05
C SER A 252 -9.43 14.85 15.60
N ARG A 253 -10.10 15.85 15.03
CA ARG A 253 -10.00 17.23 15.52
C ARG A 253 -10.51 17.35 16.97
N SER A 254 -11.59 16.66 17.31
CA SER A 254 -12.15 16.60 18.67
C SER A 254 -11.21 15.89 19.63
N ASP A 255 -10.69 14.71 19.23
CA ASP A 255 -9.79 13.92 20.08
C ASP A 255 -8.49 14.67 20.37
N LEU A 256 -7.92 15.35 19.36
CA LEU A 256 -6.74 16.18 19.56
C LEU A 256 -6.98 17.27 20.62
N LYS A 257 -8.14 17.96 20.56
CA LYS A 257 -8.50 18.98 21.56
C LYS A 257 -8.67 18.36 22.94
N TYR A 258 -9.39 17.23 23.02
CA TYR A 258 -9.67 16.50 24.25
C TYR A 258 -8.38 16.01 24.92
N PHE A 259 -7.56 15.22 24.24
CA PHE A 259 -6.37 14.64 24.82
C PHE A 259 -5.29 15.69 25.14
N ARG A 260 -5.18 16.74 24.32
CA ARG A 260 -4.28 17.85 24.65
C ARG A 260 -4.66 18.54 25.96
N LYS A 261 -5.96 18.72 26.24
CA LYS A 261 -6.44 19.27 27.51
C LYS A 261 -6.18 18.29 28.66
N LYS A 262 -6.54 17.04 28.46
CA LYS A 262 -6.46 15.95 29.45
C LYS A 262 -5.02 15.68 29.89
N TYR A 263 -4.08 15.66 28.93
CA TYR A 263 -2.66 15.35 29.21
C TYR A 263 -1.77 16.58 29.38
N LYS A 264 -2.34 17.76 29.51
CA LYS A 264 -1.57 19.03 29.62
C LYS A 264 -0.45 18.96 30.65
N LYS A 265 -0.67 18.33 31.81
CA LYS A 265 0.32 18.20 32.88
C LYS A 265 1.47 17.23 32.55
N TYR A 266 1.32 16.33 31.58
CA TYR A 266 2.32 15.33 31.22
C TYR A 266 3.09 15.70 29.95
N LEU A 267 2.47 16.45 29.03
CA LEU A 267 3.05 16.80 27.73
C LEU A 267 3.88 18.08 27.82
N LYS A 268 5.15 18.00 27.40
CA LYS A 268 6.08 19.12 27.29
C LYS A 268 6.17 19.60 25.84
N THR A 269 6.81 20.73 25.61
CA THR A 269 7.03 21.34 24.29
C THR A 269 7.67 20.35 23.31
N GLU A 270 8.64 19.57 23.76
CA GLU A 270 9.32 18.54 22.96
C GLU A 270 8.37 17.47 22.45
N ASP A 271 7.34 17.09 23.21
CA ASP A 271 6.34 16.08 22.82
C ASP A 271 5.45 16.60 21.67
N TYR A 272 5.18 17.91 21.64
CA TYR A 272 4.47 18.56 20.52
C TYR A 272 5.34 18.62 19.27
N ILE A 273 6.64 18.93 19.42
CA ILE A 273 7.61 18.96 18.31
C ILE A 273 7.76 17.55 17.73
N LYS A 274 7.96 16.53 18.56
CA LYS A 274 8.07 15.12 18.13
C LYS A 274 6.82 14.66 17.37
N ARG A 275 5.62 15.04 17.86
CA ARG A 275 4.37 14.75 17.14
C ARG A 275 4.32 15.44 15.79
N ALA A 276 4.69 16.71 15.70
CA ALA A 276 4.71 17.44 14.43
C ALA A 276 5.70 16.81 13.44
N ASP A 277 6.87 16.40 13.91
CA ASP A 277 7.85 15.69 13.11
C ASP A 277 7.32 14.36 12.58
N TYR A 278 6.74 13.52 13.45
CA TYR A 278 6.08 12.27 13.04
C TYR A 278 5.02 12.50 11.96
N LEU A 279 4.14 13.50 12.16
CA LEU A 279 3.08 13.82 11.20
C LEU A 279 3.64 14.31 9.85
N ALA A 280 4.76 15.05 9.89
CA ALA A 280 5.47 15.48 8.68
C ALA A 280 6.05 14.27 7.94
N TRP A 281 6.79 13.40 8.61
CA TRP A 281 7.34 12.18 8.02
C TRP A 281 6.26 11.25 7.45
N GLU A 282 5.08 11.15 8.11
CA GLU A 282 3.94 10.34 7.64
C GLU A 282 3.07 11.07 6.60
N ASN A 283 3.49 12.26 6.13
CA ASN A 283 2.78 13.06 5.13
C ASN A 283 1.32 13.37 5.51
N LYS A 284 1.06 13.55 6.82
CA LYS A 284 -0.27 13.83 7.39
C LYS A 284 -0.57 15.33 7.34
N TYR A 285 -0.84 15.86 6.15
CA TYR A 285 -0.98 17.30 5.87
C TYR A 285 -1.94 18.03 6.83
N TRP A 286 -3.17 17.54 6.99
CA TRP A 286 -4.19 18.19 7.81
C TRP A 286 -3.92 18.07 9.31
N ASP A 287 -3.37 16.93 9.74
CA ASP A 287 -3.01 16.71 11.13
C ASP A 287 -1.86 17.63 11.52
N LEU A 288 -0.84 17.73 10.68
CA LEU A 288 0.27 18.66 10.86
C LEU A 288 -0.22 20.11 10.90
N LYS A 289 -1.11 20.52 9.96
CA LYS A 289 -1.70 21.86 9.96
C LYS A 289 -2.37 22.20 11.28
N ARG A 290 -3.06 21.24 11.90
CA ARG A 290 -3.69 21.43 13.21
C ARG A 290 -2.70 21.57 14.36
N MET A 291 -1.48 20.97 14.20
CA MET A 291 -0.44 21.05 15.23
C MET A 291 0.32 22.36 15.22
N LEU A 292 0.47 23.04 14.09
CA LEU A 292 1.33 24.22 13.93
C LEU A 292 1.13 25.27 15.03
N ARG A 293 -0.10 25.59 15.39
CA ARG A 293 -0.43 26.62 16.40
C ARG A 293 0.00 26.28 17.84
N TYR A 294 0.44 25.04 18.09
CA TYR A 294 0.87 24.58 19.40
C TYR A 294 2.40 24.48 19.52
N LEU A 295 3.13 24.84 18.46
CA LEU A 295 4.57 24.76 18.40
C LEU A 295 5.25 26.11 18.74
N PRO A 296 6.46 26.12 19.28
CA PRO A 296 7.29 27.31 19.35
C PRO A 296 7.49 27.92 17.96
N LYS A 297 7.72 29.23 17.88
CA LYS A 297 7.78 29.99 16.62
C LYS A 297 8.73 29.40 15.59
N ASP A 298 9.94 29.03 16.00
CA ASP A 298 10.96 28.47 15.12
C ASP A 298 10.50 27.16 14.47
N TYR A 299 9.94 26.26 15.28
CA TYR A 299 9.38 25.00 14.80
C TYR A 299 8.07 25.17 14.01
N GLN A 300 7.29 26.19 14.34
CA GLN A 300 6.12 26.56 13.54
C GLN A 300 6.52 26.94 12.11
N LEU A 301 7.62 27.71 11.95
CA LEU A 301 8.15 28.07 10.64
C LEU A 301 8.68 26.85 9.88
N LEU A 302 9.46 25.98 10.55
CA LEU A 302 9.97 24.73 9.96
C LEU A 302 8.83 23.85 9.46
N TYR A 303 7.87 23.52 10.32
CA TYR A 303 6.79 22.60 9.93
C TYR A 303 5.76 23.24 9.00
N THR A 304 5.65 24.56 8.95
CA THR A 304 4.90 25.26 7.91
C THR A 304 5.55 25.08 6.54
N ALA A 305 6.89 25.21 6.45
CA ALA A 305 7.63 24.96 5.21
C ALA A 305 7.48 23.49 4.77
N ARG A 306 7.67 22.54 5.68
CA ARG A 306 7.47 21.11 5.41
C ARG A 306 6.03 20.80 4.96
N GLN A 307 5.03 21.39 5.61
CA GLN A 307 3.62 21.21 5.22
C GLN A 307 3.33 21.75 3.81
N ARG A 308 3.86 22.92 3.45
CA ARG A 308 3.68 23.47 2.09
C ARG A 308 4.34 22.59 1.03
N LEU A 309 5.48 21.98 1.33
CA LEU A 309 6.18 21.03 0.45
C LEU A 309 5.38 19.72 0.21
N MET A 310 4.46 19.34 1.11
CA MET A 310 3.59 18.19 0.91
C MET A 310 2.53 18.42 -0.18
N SER A 311 2.22 19.67 -0.49
CA SER A 311 1.16 20.06 -1.42
C SER A 311 1.73 20.70 -2.69
N LYS A 312 0.86 20.99 -3.65
CA LYS A 312 1.22 21.78 -4.84
C LYS A 312 1.11 23.30 -4.62
N SER A 313 1.09 23.75 -3.36
CA SER A 313 0.90 25.16 -3.00
C SER A 313 2.01 26.06 -3.53
N TYR A 314 1.67 27.32 -3.78
CA TYR A 314 2.62 28.39 -4.04
C TYR A 314 3.32 28.87 -2.77
N GLY A 315 4.40 29.65 -2.92
CA GLY A 315 5.12 30.26 -1.78
C GLY A 315 5.97 29.28 -0.97
N VAL A 316 6.42 28.18 -1.59
CA VAL A 316 7.30 27.19 -0.97
C VAL A 316 8.66 27.83 -0.63
N ASP A 317 9.27 28.55 -1.56
CA ASP A 317 10.59 29.17 -1.36
C ASP A 317 10.56 30.23 -0.26
N SER A 318 9.51 31.07 -0.25
CA SER A 318 9.27 32.03 0.84
C SER A 318 9.04 31.36 2.20
N ALA A 319 8.43 30.17 2.25
CA ALA A 319 8.28 29.45 3.50
C ALA A 319 9.62 28.86 3.99
N ILE A 320 10.45 28.38 3.06
CA ILE A 320 11.78 27.82 3.37
C ILE A 320 12.73 28.94 3.84
N SER A 321 12.73 30.11 3.20
CA SER A 321 13.60 31.23 3.60
C SER A 321 13.30 31.77 5.00
N LYS A 322 12.07 31.59 5.50
CA LYS A 322 11.67 31.97 6.86
C LYS A 322 12.09 30.97 7.93
N VAL A 323 12.59 29.79 7.56
CA VAL A 323 13.08 28.80 8.55
C VAL A 323 14.37 29.33 9.19
N PRO A 324 14.47 29.39 10.54
CA PRO A 324 15.67 29.86 11.22
C PRO A 324 16.91 29.06 10.81
N SER A 325 18.07 29.71 10.75
CA SER A 325 19.34 29.11 10.29
C SER A 325 19.69 27.81 11.01
N LYS A 326 19.46 27.76 12.34
CA LYS A 326 19.68 26.54 13.15
C LYS A 326 18.82 25.33 12.73
N LEU A 327 17.71 25.54 12.02
CA LEU A 327 16.79 24.49 11.57
C LEU A 327 16.81 24.27 10.04
N GLN A 328 17.59 25.06 9.28
CA GLN A 328 17.68 24.92 7.82
C GLN A 328 18.30 23.59 7.40
N ASN A 329 19.13 22.98 8.24
CA ASN A 329 19.77 21.69 8.00
C ASN A 329 18.93 20.49 8.50
N ASP A 330 17.64 20.70 8.81
CA ASP A 330 16.72 19.62 9.21
C ASP A 330 16.57 18.59 8.10
N ALA A 331 16.79 17.32 8.42
CA ALA A 331 16.74 16.22 7.47
C ALA A 331 15.35 16.07 6.82
N GLY A 332 14.30 16.25 7.60
CA GLY A 332 12.92 16.17 7.11
C GLY A 332 12.60 17.31 6.14
N LEU A 333 13.13 18.52 6.36
CA LEU A 333 13.01 19.63 5.43
C LEU A 333 13.70 19.32 4.09
N TYR A 334 14.93 18.79 4.12
CA TYR A 334 15.64 18.35 2.91
C TYR A 334 14.91 17.23 2.19
N TYR A 335 14.38 16.25 2.93
CA TYR A 335 13.58 15.15 2.37
C TYR A 335 12.32 15.68 1.66
N ASP A 336 11.58 16.58 2.29
CA ASP A 336 10.36 17.15 1.71
C ASP A 336 10.67 18.01 0.48
N ARG A 337 11.80 18.76 0.49
CA ARG A 337 12.32 19.51 -0.68
C ARG A 337 12.71 18.58 -1.82
N LEU A 338 13.42 17.50 -1.54
CA LEU A 338 13.79 16.47 -2.51
C LEU A 338 12.55 15.89 -3.21
N LYS A 339 11.59 15.42 -2.41
CA LYS A 339 10.34 14.84 -2.88
C LYS A 339 9.51 15.83 -3.72
N TRP A 340 9.46 17.09 -3.30
CA TRP A 340 8.76 18.14 -4.01
C TRP A 340 9.41 18.45 -5.37
N ARG A 341 10.76 18.59 -5.42
CA ARG A 341 11.52 18.82 -6.65
C ARG A 341 11.35 17.65 -7.64
N ARG A 342 11.52 16.41 -7.17
CA ARG A 342 11.32 15.22 -7.99
C ARG A 342 9.91 15.17 -8.60
N LYS A 343 8.87 15.39 -7.80
CA LYS A 343 7.48 15.39 -8.30
C LYS A 343 7.19 16.47 -9.34
N ARG A 344 8.04 17.48 -9.45
CA ARG A 344 7.97 18.55 -10.46
C ARG A 344 8.92 18.34 -11.63
N GLY A 345 9.53 17.16 -11.74
CA GLY A 345 10.44 16.83 -12.84
C GLY A 345 11.81 17.49 -12.74
N ARG A 346 12.13 18.17 -11.62
CA ARG A 346 13.41 18.86 -11.42
C ARG A 346 14.49 17.87 -10.96
N LEU A 347 14.96 17.01 -11.89
CA LEU A 347 15.86 15.92 -11.59
C LEU A 347 17.19 16.43 -11.02
N ASP A 348 17.86 17.36 -11.71
CA ASP A 348 19.22 17.80 -11.33
C ASP A 348 19.23 18.44 -9.95
N SER A 349 18.28 19.34 -9.66
CA SER A 349 18.16 19.92 -8.35
C SER A 349 17.74 18.94 -7.24
N SER A 350 17.14 17.80 -7.61
CA SER A 350 16.90 16.69 -6.66
C SER A 350 18.19 15.93 -6.36
N VAL A 351 19.01 15.71 -7.39
CA VAL A 351 20.34 15.10 -7.24
C VAL A 351 21.25 15.96 -6.36
N GLU A 352 21.28 17.29 -6.56
CA GLU A 352 22.05 18.20 -5.72
C GLU A 352 21.76 18.02 -4.23
N ILE A 353 20.48 17.86 -3.86
CA ILE A 353 20.10 17.61 -2.45
C ILE A 353 20.74 16.30 -1.97
N LEU A 354 20.63 15.22 -2.75
CA LEU A 354 21.16 13.91 -2.37
C LEU A 354 22.68 13.87 -2.26
N LEU A 355 23.38 14.72 -3.01
CA LEU A 355 24.83 14.86 -2.93
C LEU A 355 25.29 15.74 -1.76
N LYS A 356 24.44 16.69 -1.34
CA LYS A 356 24.75 17.65 -0.26
C LYS A 356 24.54 17.08 1.14
N ILE A 357 23.53 16.22 1.34
CA ILE A 357 23.15 15.72 2.67
C ILE A 357 24.18 14.73 3.24
N LYS A 358 24.27 14.67 4.57
CA LYS A 358 25.04 13.62 5.26
C LYS A 358 24.30 12.29 5.17
N ASN A 359 24.96 11.25 4.62
CA ASN A 359 24.38 9.93 4.43
C ASN A 359 24.67 9.02 5.64
N THR A 360 24.21 9.42 6.80
CA THR A 360 24.30 8.61 8.03
C THR A 360 22.89 8.33 8.56
N LYS A 361 22.69 7.16 9.17
CA LYS A 361 21.40 6.75 9.74
C LYS A 361 20.87 7.80 10.74
N ASN A 362 21.74 8.35 11.56
CA ASN A 362 21.37 9.37 12.56
C ASN A 362 20.88 10.67 11.92
N TYR A 363 21.53 11.16 10.85
CA TYR A 363 21.10 12.37 10.17
C TYR A 363 19.80 12.13 9.37
N LEU A 364 19.71 11.03 8.63
CA LEU A 364 18.57 10.77 7.74
C LEU A 364 17.28 10.50 8.51
N VAL A 365 17.34 10.08 9.76
CA VAL A 365 16.20 9.72 10.65
C VAL A 365 15.34 8.58 10.07
N ARG A 366 14.96 8.67 8.81
CA ARG A 366 14.11 7.71 8.08
C ARG A 366 14.76 7.29 6.76
N PRO A 367 15.89 6.56 6.79
CA PRO A 367 16.59 6.11 5.58
C PRO A 367 15.72 5.26 4.66
N ASP A 368 14.71 4.54 5.20
CA ASP A 368 13.68 3.82 4.45
C ASP A 368 12.88 4.72 3.50
N LYS A 369 12.52 5.92 3.95
CA LYS A 369 11.80 6.89 3.12
C LYS A 369 12.72 7.54 2.08
N TRP A 370 13.96 7.82 2.45
CA TRP A 370 14.97 8.35 1.53
C TRP A 370 15.28 7.36 0.41
N TRP A 371 15.32 6.06 0.72
CA TRP A 371 15.55 5.03 -0.28
C TRP A 371 14.50 5.08 -1.41
N LYS A 372 13.23 5.24 -1.08
CA LYS A 372 12.16 5.34 -2.08
C LYS A 372 12.39 6.46 -3.10
N GLU A 373 12.87 7.60 -2.65
CA GLU A 373 13.21 8.73 -3.54
C GLU A 373 14.49 8.46 -4.33
N ARG A 374 15.53 7.89 -3.68
CA ARG A 374 16.79 7.50 -4.32
C ARG A 374 16.56 6.50 -5.44
N ALA A 375 15.79 5.46 -5.21
CA ALA A 375 15.47 4.43 -6.20
C ALA A 375 14.79 5.01 -7.45
N ILE A 376 13.86 5.95 -7.28
CA ILE A 376 13.20 6.63 -8.40
C ILE A 376 14.19 7.52 -9.17
N ILE A 377 15.00 8.29 -8.46
CA ILE A 377 15.99 9.20 -9.06
C ILE A 377 17.06 8.41 -9.80
N SER A 378 17.59 7.32 -9.21
CA SER A 378 18.59 6.46 -9.87
C SER A 378 18.06 5.87 -11.17
N ARG A 379 16.80 5.37 -11.20
CA ARG A 379 16.18 4.89 -12.45
C ARG A 379 16.04 6.01 -13.48
N SER A 380 15.70 7.23 -13.06
CA SER A 380 15.63 8.40 -13.95
C SER A 380 16.99 8.79 -14.52
N LEU A 381 18.06 8.65 -13.73
CA LEU A 381 19.44 8.87 -14.16
C LEU A 381 19.91 7.80 -15.14
N LEU A 382 19.57 6.53 -14.91
CA LEU A 382 19.85 5.42 -15.85
C LEU A 382 19.18 5.68 -17.22
N TYR A 383 17.92 6.10 -17.21
CA TYR A 383 17.21 6.47 -18.44
C TYR A 383 17.92 7.61 -19.19
N LYS A 384 18.54 8.55 -18.46
CA LYS A 384 19.35 9.64 -19.02
C LYS A 384 20.81 9.25 -19.28
N LYS A 385 21.16 7.97 -19.17
CA LYS A 385 22.53 7.42 -19.38
C LYS A 385 23.59 8.01 -18.44
N ARG A 386 23.18 8.52 -17.25
CA ARG A 386 24.09 9.05 -16.21
C ARG A 386 24.39 7.95 -15.19
N TYR A 387 25.15 6.95 -15.59
CA TYR A 387 25.27 5.68 -14.89
C TYR A 387 26.05 5.79 -13.57
N GLU A 388 27.20 6.46 -13.55
CA GLU A 388 28.03 6.66 -12.36
C GLU A 388 27.25 7.42 -11.28
N LEU A 389 26.49 8.43 -11.72
CA LEU A 389 25.66 9.20 -10.81
C LEU A 389 24.47 8.39 -10.27
N ALA A 390 23.88 7.54 -11.12
CA ALA A 390 22.81 6.62 -10.70
C ALA A 390 23.34 5.64 -9.63
N TYR A 391 24.54 5.11 -9.83
CA TYR A 391 25.21 4.25 -8.87
C TYR A 391 25.50 5.01 -7.57
N LYS A 392 26.13 6.19 -7.64
CA LYS A 392 26.43 7.02 -6.46
C LYS A 392 25.18 7.32 -5.63
N ILE A 393 24.02 7.57 -6.28
CA ILE A 393 22.77 7.82 -5.59
C ILE A 393 22.20 6.55 -4.97
N SER A 394 22.26 5.39 -5.66
CA SER A 394 21.69 4.15 -5.14
C SER A 394 22.54 3.53 -4.03
N SER A 395 23.88 3.51 -4.16
CA SER A 395 24.77 2.86 -3.20
C SER A 395 24.91 3.60 -1.88
N ASN A 396 24.64 4.91 -1.87
CA ASN A 396 24.81 5.76 -0.70
C ASN A 396 23.51 5.89 0.13
N HIS A 397 22.92 4.76 0.56
CA HIS A 397 21.57 4.68 1.13
C HIS A 397 21.50 4.70 2.67
N ALA A 398 22.60 4.42 3.37
CA ALA A 398 22.71 4.36 4.83
C ALA A 398 21.71 3.41 5.53
N LEU A 399 21.18 2.42 4.79
CA LEU A 399 20.36 1.33 5.31
C LEU A 399 21.26 0.20 5.81
N THR A 400 20.81 -0.55 6.81
CA THR A 400 21.57 -1.66 7.42
C THR A 400 20.87 -3.01 7.29
N ASP A 401 19.54 -2.99 7.15
CA ASP A 401 18.69 -4.17 7.14
C ASP A 401 17.32 -3.87 6.51
N GLY A 402 16.51 -4.90 6.37
CA GLY A 402 15.15 -4.78 5.89
C GLY A 402 15.00 -4.83 4.36
N PRO A 403 13.73 -4.76 3.88
CA PRO A 403 13.44 -4.89 2.45
C PRO A 403 14.02 -3.74 1.62
N GLU A 404 14.06 -2.52 2.15
CA GLU A 404 14.65 -1.37 1.48
C GLU A 404 16.17 -1.50 1.32
N PHE A 405 16.87 -2.09 2.31
CA PHE A 405 18.29 -2.43 2.21
C PHE A 405 18.52 -3.46 1.10
N ALA A 406 17.75 -4.55 1.11
CA ALA A 406 17.85 -5.56 0.08
C ALA A 406 17.62 -4.98 -1.34
N GLU A 407 16.60 -4.12 -1.51
CA GLU A 407 16.37 -3.44 -2.79
C GLU A 407 17.54 -2.53 -3.19
N ALA A 408 18.14 -1.81 -2.23
CA ALA A 408 19.23 -0.89 -2.45
C ALA A 408 20.52 -1.62 -2.89
N GLU A 409 20.89 -2.66 -2.19
CA GLU A 409 22.04 -3.49 -2.52
C GLU A 409 21.85 -4.16 -3.88
N TRP A 410 20.66 -4.74 -4.12
CA TRP A 410 20.40 -5.34 -5.43
C TRP A 410 20.47 -4.32 -6.57
N MET A 411 19.87 -3.14 -6.40
CA MET A 411 19.87 -2.09 -7.43
C MET A 411 21.29 -1.59 -7.70
N SER A 412 22.09 -1.38 -6.66
CA SER A 412 23.47 -0.92 -6.79
C SER A 412 24.35 -1.95 -7.49
N GLY A 413 24.20 -3.24 -7.14
CA GLY A 413 24.88 -4.34 -7.84
C GLY A 413 24.47 -4.44 -9.31
N TRP A 414 23.17 -4.30 -9.59
CA TRP A 414 22.66 -4.32 -10.96
C TRP A 414 23.21 -3.15 -11.80
N ILE A 415 23.29 -1.95 -11.23
CA ILE A 415 23.87 -0.79 -11.92
C ILE A 415 25.36 -1.02 -12.16
N ALA A 416 26.10 -1.50 -11.17
CA ALA A 416 27.53 -1.78 -11.28
C ALA A 416 27.81 -2.80 -12.40
N LEU A 417 27.09 -3.91 -12.43
CA LEU A 417 27.31 -4.96 -13.43
C LEU A 417 26.87 -4.55 -14.84
N SER A 418 25.66 -3.98 -14.95
CA SER A 418 24.98 -3.82 -16.25
C SER A 418 25.29 -2.50 -16.95
N PHE A 419 25.71 -1.47 -16.22
CA PHE A 419 25.93 -0.13 -16.77
C PHE A 419 27.33 0.41 -16.56
N LEU A 420 27.99 0.04 -15.44
CA LEU A 420 29.38 0.43 -15.19
C LEU A 420 30.38 -0.63 -15.65
N ASN A 421 29.91 -1.82 -16.00
CA ASN A 421 30.75 -2.95 -16.38
C ASN A 421 31.77 -3.33 -15.29
N ASP A 422 31.42 -3.15 -14.02
CA ASP A 422 32.22 -3.47 -12.85
C ASP A 422 31.64 -4.68 -12.10
N PRO A 423 32.05 -5.90 -12.46
CA PRO A 423 31.58 -7.13 -11.84
C PRO A 423 32.09 -7.33 -10.40
N ILE A 424 33.26 -6.76 -10.04
CA ILE A 424 33.82 -6.86 -8.69
C ILE A 424 32.93 -6.08 -7.73
N LEU A 425 32.63 -4.84 -8.08
CA LEU A 425 31.75 -3.98 -7.30
C LEU A 425 30.34 -4.58 -7.21
N ALA A 426 29.83 -5.13 -8.31
CA ALA A 426 28.54 -5.80 -8.35
C ALA A 426 28.47 -7.01 -7.40
N THR A 427 29.53 -7.84 -7.37
CA THR A 427 29.63 -9.01 -6.48
C THR A 427 29.52 -8.60 -5.02
N LYS A 428 30.15 -7.49 -4.61
CA LYS A 428 30.08 -6.97 -3.24
C LYS A 428 28.60 -6.69 -2.86
N HIS A 429 27.87 -5.99 -3.71
CA HIS A 429 26.48 -5.64 -3.47
C HIS A 429 25.55 -6.87 -3.50
N PHE A 430 25.70 -7.76 -4.47
CA PHE A 430 24.86 -8.96 -4.55
C PHE A 430 25.14 -9.92 -3.41
N ARG A 431 26.35 -9.98 -2.88
CA ARG A 431 26.69 -10.76 -1.68
C ARG A 431 26.02 -10.15 -0.43
N ASN A 432 26.07 -8.82 -0.27
CA ASN A 432 25.34 -8.13 0.79
C ASN A 432 23.83 -8.39 0.69
N PHE A 433 23.28 -8.33 -0.51
CA PHE A 433 21.88 -8.67 -0.75
C PHE A 433 21.58 -10.11 -0.33
N TYR A 434 22.33 -11.10 -0.86
CA TYR A 434 22.08 -12.51 -0.61
C TYR A 434 22.16 -12.87 0.87
N ASN A 435 23.13 -12.34 1.59
CA ASN A 435 23.34 -12.60 3.01
C ASN A 435 22.23 -12.02 3.92
N ASN A 436 21.44 -11.07 3.41
CA ASN A 436 20.41 -10.38 4.20
C ASN A 436 18.97 -10.73 3.77
N VAL A 437 18.81 -11.73 2.92
CA VAL A 437 17.48 -12.21 2.50
C VAL A 437 17.29 -13.68 2.87
N GLY A 438 16.02 -14.11 3.03
CA GLY A 438 15.70 -15.49 3.46
C GLY A 438 14.62 -16.17 2.63
N TYR A 439 14.01 -15.49 1.67
CA TYR A 439 12.95 -16.08 0.87
C TYR A 439 13.48 -16.69 -0.43
N PRO A 440 12.92 -17.82 -0.90
CA PRO A 440 13.32 -18.49 -2.13
C PRO A 440 13.46 -17.55 -3.34
N ILE A 441 12.49 -16.63 -3.53
CA ILE A 441 12.52 -15.63 -4.62
C ILE A 441 13.73 -14.70 -4.51
N SER A 442 14.09 -14.28 -3.30
CA SER A 442 15.20 -13.37 -3.08
C SER A 442 16.54 -14.11 -3.10
N LEU A 443 16.61 -15.30 -2.52
CA LEU A 443 17.82 -16.14 -2.53
C LEU A 443 18.20 -16.53 -3.96
N SER A 444 17.24 -17.03 -4.75
CA SER A 444 17.49 -17.35 -6.17
C SER A 444 17.94 -16.13 -6.98
N ARG A 445 17.35 -14.96 -6.70
CA ARG A 445 17.74 -13.69 -7.34
C ARG A 445 19.18 -13.33 -7.02
N GLY A 446 19.57 -13.36 -5.74
CA GLY A 446 20.93 -13.04 -5.31
C GLY A 446 21.96 -14.00 -5.90
N ALA A 447 21.69 -15.30 -5.79
CA ALA A 447 22.56 -16.34 -6.35
C ALA A 447 22.71 -16.21 -7.86
N TYR A 448 21.63 -16.01 -8.62
CA TYR A 448 21.71 -15.80 -10.07
C TYR A 448 22.58 -14.60 -10.45
N TRP A 449 22.41 -13.45 -9.77
CA TRP A 449 23.19 -12.26 -10.09
C TRP A 449 24.65 -12.37 -9.63
N LEU A 450 24.95 -13.12 -8.57
CA LEU A 450 26.32 -13.51 -8.23
C LEU A 450 26.93 -14.38 -9.34
N GLY A 451 26.21 -15.38 -9.84
CA GLY A 451 26.62 -16.19 -10.98
C GLY A 451 26.93 -15.33 -12.20
N ARG A 452 26.07 -14.36 -12.53
CA ARG A 452 26.28 -13.39 -13.64
C ARG A 452 27.51 -12.51 -13.42
N SER A 453 27.81 -12.12 -12.20
CA SER A 453 28.98 -11.30 -11.88
C SER A 453 30.25 -12.10 -12.05
N TYR A 454 30.32 -13.35 -11.57
CA TYR A 454 31.48 -14.24 -11.77
C TYR A 454 31.62 -14.68 -13.21
N GLU A 455 30.54 -14.89 -13.96
CA GLU A 455 30.55 -15.12 -15.41
C GLU A 455 31.25 -13.95 -16.14
N LYS A 456 30.94 -12.72 -15.77
CA LYS A 456 31.53 -11.51 -16.34
C LYS A 456 33.01 -11.34 -16.00
N MET A 457 33.46 -11.91 -14.88
CA MET A 457 34.88 -11.99 -14.48
C MET A 457 35.62 -13.18 -15.12
N ASN A 458 34.99 -13.96 -15.99
CA ASN A 458 35.49 -15.21 -16.56
C ASN A 458 35.82 -16.29 -15.50
N ASN A 459 35.33 -16.17 -14.27
CA ASN A 459 35.45 -17.15 -13.21
C ASN A 459 34.37 -18.23 -13.32
N LYS A 460 34.59 -19.19 -14.24
CA LYS A 460 33.60 -20.25 -14.53
C LYS A 460 33.24 -21.08 -13.31
N LYS A 461 34.22 -21.40 -12.44
CA LYS A 461 33.99 -22.22 -11.23
C LYS A 461 33.00 -21.55 -10.26
N GLU A 462 33.26 -20.32 -9.87
CA GLU A 462 32.34 -19.59 -8.96
C GLU A 462 31.01 -19.27 -9.64
N SER A 463 31.01 -18.94 -10.94
CA SER A 463 29.79 -18.71 -11.69
C SER A 463 28.86 -19.93 -11.66
N LEU A 464 29.39 -21.12 -11.96
CA LEU A 464 28.64 -22.38 -11.94
C LEU A 464 28.06 -22.64 -10.55
N LYS A 465 28.90 -22.57 -9.51
CA LYS A 465 28.49 -22.75 -8.12
C LYS A 465 27.30 -21.86 -7.73
N TRP A 466 27.30 -20.58 -8.11
CA TRP A 466 26.22 -19.65 -7.79
C TRP A 466 24.96 -19.87 -8.63
N TYR A 467 25.10 -20.31 -9.87
CA TYR A 467 23.95 -20.75 -10.66
C TYR A 467 23.32 -22.02 -10.09
N GLU A 468 24.10 -23.00 -9.66
CA GLU A 468 23.62 -24.19 -8.96
C GLU A 468 22.89 -23.83 -7.67
N GLU A 469 23.41 -22.87 -6.90
CA GLU A 469 22.71 -22.35 -5.70
C GLU A 469 21.32 -21.76 -6.06
N ALA A 470 21.22 -21.03 -7.17
CA ALA A 470 19.95 -20.48 -7.63
C ALA A 470 18.97 -21.57 -8.08
N THR A 471 19.44 -22.68 -8.70
CA THR A 471 18.60 -23.79 -9.19
C THR A 471 17.91 -24.57 -8.07
N LYS A 472 18.38 -24.46 -6.84
CA LYS A 472 17.64 -25.02 -5.68
C LYS A 472 16.21 -24.48 -5.58
N TYR A 473 15.88 -23.41 -6.28
CA TYR A 473 14.60 -22.70 -6.23
C TYR A 473 13.94 -22.65 -7.61
N LEU A 474 13.77 -23.79 -8.29
CA LEU A 474 13.20 -23.89 -9.65
C LEU A 474 11.77 -23.35 -9.81
N THR A 475 11.02 -23.19 -8.71
CA THR A 475 9.70 -22.53 -8.73
C THR A 475 9.79 -21.00 -8.90
N THR A 476 11.00 -20.46 -8.90
CA THR A 476 11.25 -19.01 -9.03
C THR A 476 11.83 -18.67 -10.41
N TYR A 477 11.56 -17.45 -10.87
CA TYR A 477 12.05 -16.95 -12.16
C TYR A 477 13.59 -17.05 -12.28
N TYR A 478 14.34 -16.63 -11.24
CA TYR A 478 15.80 -16.66 -11.29
C TYR A 478 16.38 -18.07 -11.13
N GLY A 479 15.68 -18.97 -10.44
CA GLY A 479 16.04 -20.39 -10.41
C GLY A 479 15.94 -21.03 -11.78
N GLN A 480 14.88 -20.74 -12.53
CA GLN A 480 14.70 -21.21 -13.90
C GLN A 480 15.74 -20.60 -14.86
N LEU A 481 16.01 -19.30 -14.75
CA LEU A 481 17.09 -18.67 -15.55
C LEU A 481 18.47 -19.27 -15.28
N ALA A 482 18.77 -19.61 -14.03
CA ALA A 482 20.02 -20.26 -13.67
C ALA A 482 20.10 -21.68 -14.27
N HIS A 483 19.00 -22.44 -14.20
CA HIS A 483 18.93 -23.76 -14.82
C HIS A 483 19.23 -23.69 -16.33
N LEU A 484 18.60 -22.76 -17.04
CA LEU A 484 18.84 -22.54 -18.47
C LEU A 484 20.30 -22.13 -18.78
N LYS A 485 21.02 -21.56 -17.81
CA LYS A 485 22.44 -21.22 -17.95
C LYS A 485 23.37 -22.44 -17.87
N ILE A 486 23.05 -23.41 -17.01
CA ILE A 486 23.88 -24.58 -16.76
C ILE A 486 23.44 -25.81 -17.55
N LYS A 487 22.15 -25.88 -17.89
CA LYS A 487 21.51 -27.00 -18.57
C LYS A 487 20.53 -26.52 -19.65
N PRO A 488 21.00 -25.88 -20.73
CA PRO A 488 20.13 -25.20 -21.69
C PRO A 488 19.16 -26.12 -22.44
N ASN A 489 19.51 -27.39 -22.59
CA ASN A 489 18.74 -28.38 -23.36
C ASN A 489 17.89 -29.30 -22.45
N GLU A 490 18.02 -29.18 -21.13
CA GLU A 490 17.23 -29.99 -20.21
C GLU A 490 15.95 -29.24 -19.79
N LYS A 491 14.82 -29.97 -19.82
CA LYS A 491 13.59 -29.48 -19.19
C LYS A 491 13.79 -29.43 -17.69
N PHE A 492 13.30 -28.35 -17.03
CA PHE A 492 13.30 -28.34 -15.58
C PHE A 492 12.13 -29.17 -15.07
N GLU A 493 12.46 -30.15 -14.25
CA GLU A 493 11.51 -30.94 -13.52
C GLU A 493 11.27 -30.29 -12.16
N LEU A 494 10.02 -29.92 -11.91
CA LEU A 494 9.62 -29.54 -10.56
C LEU A 494 9.45 -30.81 -9.76
N SER A 495 9.94 -30.81 -8.51
CA SER A 495 9.69 -31.91 -7.58
C SER A 495 8.20 -32.27 -7.57
N GLU A 496 7.90 -33.56 -7.47
CA GLU A 496 6.54 -34.08 -7.40
C GLU A 496 5.70 -33.27 -6.39
N GLN A 497 4.43 -33.03 -6.73
CA GLN A 497 3.51 -32.37 -5.81
C GLN A 497 3.44 -33.18 -4.52
N ILE A 498 3.68 -32.53 -3.40
CA ILE A 498 3.52 -33.13 -2.08
C ILE A 498 2.09 -33.69 -2.00
N LYS A 499 1.96 -35.02 -1.85
CA LYS A 499 0.67 -35.65 -1.60
C LYS A 499 0.12 -35.12 -0.29
N VAL A 500 -0.88 -34.27 -0.36
CA VAL A 500 -1.52 -33.69 0.83
C VAL A 500 -2.33 -34.78 1.53
N ASP A 501 -2.04 -35.01 2.81
CA ASP A 501 -2.81 -35.93 3.65
C ASP A 501 -4.31 -35.59 3.61
N GLY A 502 -5.15 -36.60 3.47
CA GLY A 502 -6.61 -36.46 3.44
C GLY A 502 -7.19 -35.75 4.66
N LYS A 503 -6.62 -35.97 5.85
CA LYS A 503 -7.00 -35.26 7.08
C LYS A 503 -6.69 -33.76 7.00
N LEU A 504 -5.52 -33.39 6.46
CA LEU A 504 -5.13 -31.99 6.29
C LEU A 504 -6.02 -31.30 5.25
N LYS A 505 -6.34 -32.01 4.15
CA LYS A 505 -7.27 -31.53 3.11
C LYS A 505 -8.67 -31.28 3.68
N LYS A 506 -9.20 -32.22 4.48
CA LYS A 506 -10.49 -32.08 5.17
C LYS A 506 -10.48 -30.86 6.10
N LYS A 507 -9.47 -30.75 6.97
CA LYS A 507 -9.30 -29.60 7.88
C LYS A 507 -9.19 -28.25 7.16
N PHE A 508 -8.63 -28.22 5.94
CA PHE A 508 -8.60 -27.03 5.11
C PHE A 508 -9.99 -26.62 4.64
N TYR A 509 -10.80 -27.57 4.13
CA TYR A 509 -12.16 -27.29 3.66
C TYR A 509 -13.15 -26.94 4.79
N GLU A 510 -12.83 -27.27 6.03
CA GLU A 510 -13.65 -26.91 7.21
C GLU A 510 -13.44 -25.45 7.65
N LYS A 511 -12.40 -24.77 7.15
CA LYS A 511 -12.15 -23.37 7.51
C LYS A 511 -13.26 -22.45 6.99
N ASP A 512 -13.73 -21.53 7.83
CA ASP A 512 -14.80 -20.56 7.51
C ASP A 512 -14.62 -19.87 6.14
N LEU A 513 -13.42 -19.37 5.88
CA LEU A 513 -13.12 -18.61 4.65
C LEU A 513 -12.98 -19.50 3.39
N VAL A 514 -12.91 -20.80 3.56
CA VAL A 514 -12.92 -21.76 2.42
C VAL A 514 -14.35 -22.13 2.05
N LYS A 515 -15.26 -22.14 3.02
CA LYS A 515 -16.69 -22.42 2.81
C LYS A 515 -17.43 -21.25 2.14
N ILE A 516 -17.03 -20.00 2.44
CA ILE A 516 -17.66 -18.76 1.92
C ILE A 516 -17.15 -18.39 0.53
#